data_7bd372d991f6310db01b04c304e70694
#
_entry.id   7bd372d991f6310db01b04c304e70694
#
_cell.length_a   1.000
_cell.length_b   1.000
_cell.length_c   1.000
_cell.angle_alpha   90.00
_cell.angle_beta   90.00
_cell.angle_gamma   90.00
#
_symmetry.space_group_name_H-M   'P 1'
#
loop_
_entity.id
_entity.type
_entity.pdbx_description
1 polymer ?
#
loop_
_entity_poly.entity_id
_entity_poly.type
_entity_poly.pdbx_seq_one_letter_code
_entity_poly.pdbx_strand_id
1 'polypeptide(L)'
;MQAKIAFISYPVTNLDRAVKFYQKVLGKEPLFHREDWAEFELGGQRLALQKTSVPSSPAGATVYFLAQPIEGFVLRLKEMDTALVGNIEIHSYGKLAHFQDPDGNILGLYEPADDRNNKQG
;
A
#
# COMPACT_ATOMS: atom_id res chain seq x y z
N MET A 1 -6.46 -4.42 -16.24
CA MET A 1 -6.08 -4.56 -14.83
C MET A 1 -6.60 -5.87 -14.28
N GLN A 2 -5.74 -6.63 -13.65
CA GLN A 2 -6.19 -7.81 -12.93
C GLN A 2 -6.80 -7.32 -11.61
N ALA A 3 -8.01 -7.73 -11.32
CA ALA A 3 -8.68 -7.30 -10.09
C ALA A 3 -8.12 -8.09 -8.90
N LYS A 4 -6.87 -7.83 -8.56
CA LYS A 4 -6.18 -8.54 -7.49
C LYS A 4 -5.71 -7.56 -6.43
N ILE A 5 -6.07 -7.82 -5.18
CA ILE A 5 -5.65 -7.00 -4.06
C ILE A 5 -4.22 -7.38 -3.69
N ALA A 6 -3.32 -6.39 -3.73
CA ALA A 6 -1.93 -6.61 -3.32
C ALA A 6 -1.82 -6.60 -1.80
N PHE A 7 -2.39 -5.60 -1.15
CA PHE A 7 -2.39 -5.51 0.31
C PHE A 7 -3.40 -4.47 0.77
N ILE A 8 -3.73 -4.55 2.06
CA ILE A 8 -4.56 -3.56 2.74
C ILE A 8 -3.64 -2.84 3.71
N SER A 9 -3.67 -1.52 3.72
CA SER A 9 -2.73 -0.73 4.51
C SER A 9 -3.46 0.16 5.51
N TYR A 10 -2.98 0.15 6.77
CA TYR A 10 -3.41 1.09 7.79
C TYR A 10 -2.30 2.13 8.02
N PRO A 11 -2.64 3.42 8.08
CA PRO A 11 -1.67 4.43 8.48
C PRO A 11 -1.46 4.38 9.98
N VAL A 12 -0.19 4.47 10.42
CA VAL A 12 0.15 4.45 11.84
C VAL A 12 1.17 5.55 12.11
N THR A 13 1.13 6.13 13.30
CA THR A 13 2.06 7.21 13.66
C THR A 13 3.31 6.67 14.36
N ASN A 14 3.22 5.51 15.00
CA ASN A 14 4.36 4.87 15.66
C ASN A 14 4.41 3.43 15.20
N LEU A 15 5.30 3.16 14.23
CA LEU A 15 5.33 1.85 13.58
C LEU A 15 5.73 0.74 14.53
N ASP A 16 6.77 0.98 15.37
CA ASP A 16 7.22 -0.07 16.30
C ASP A 16 6.11 -0.47 17.28
N ARG A 17 5.40 0.50 17.80
CA ARG A 17 4.28 0.24 18.70
C ARG A 17 3.18 -0.51 17.99
N ALA A 18 2.87 -0.11 16.76
CA ALA A 18 1.83 -0.76 15.97
C ALA A 18 2.22 -2.21 15.66
N VAL A 19 3.46 -2.45 15.28
CA VAL A 19 3.91 -3.81 14.99
C VAL A 19 3.75 -4.70 16.21
N LYS A 20 4.15 -4.21 17.38
CA LYS A 20 3.99 -5.00 18.62
C LYS A 20 2.54 -5.34 18.90
N PHE A 21 1.66 -4.37 18.70
CA PHE A 21 0.23 -4.59 18.89
C PHE A 21 -0.29 -5.68 17.95
N TYR A 22 0.05 -5.57 16.67
CA TYR A 22 -0.45 -6.54 15.68
C TYR A 22 0.18 -7.91 15.85
N GLN A 23 1.45 -7.99 16.24
CA GLN A 23 2.06 -9.27 16.58
C GLN A 23 1.28 -9.99 17.68
N LYS A 24 0.91 -9.25 18.70
CA LYS A 24 0.18 -9.80 19.83
C LYS A 24 -1.22 -10.25 19.44
N VAL A 25 -1.94 -9.38 18.73
CA VAL A 25 -3.32 -9.65 18.34
C VAL A 25 -3.41 -10.78 17.32
N LEU A 26 -2.54 -10.76 16.32
CA LEU A 26 -2.58 -11.73 15.24
C LEU A 26 -1.84 -13.02 15.57
N GLY A 27 -0.96 -12.99 16.57
CA GLY A 27 -0.15 -14.15 16.90
C GLY A 27 0.87 -14.48 15.84
N LYS A 28 1.33 -13.48 15.10
CA LYS A 28 2.27 -13.68 14.00
C LYS A 28 3.37 -12.65 14.02
N GLU A 29 4.54 -13.04 13.49
CA GLU A 29 5.63 -12.11 13.27
C GLU A 29 5.41 -11.40 11.94
N PRO A 30 5.87 -10.16 11.80
CA PRO A 30 5.76 -9.48 10.51
C PRO A 30 6.64 -10.16 9.47
N LEU A 31 6.16 -10.18 8.23
CA LEU A 31 6.95 -10.66 7.11
C LEU A 31 8.08 -9.68 6.79
N PHE A 32 7.77 -8.38 6.88
CA PHE A 32 8.73 -7.30 6.73
C PHE A 32 8.52 -6.29 7.84
N HIS A 33 9.60 -5.70 8.31
CA HIS A 33 9.54 -4.63 9.29
C HIS A 33 10.71 -3.67 9.02
N ARG A 34 10.41 -2.60 8.32
CA ARG A 34 11.40 -1.58 7.98
C ARG A 34 11.11 -0.31 8.78
N GLU A 35 11.84 0.73 8.49
CA GLU A 35 11.72 1.99 9.24
C GLU A 35 10.33 2.61 9.12
N ASP A 36 9.75 2.54 7.92
CA ASP A 36 8.48 3.21 7.63
C ASP A 36 7.39 2.27 7.16
N TRP A 37 7.62 0.95 7.18
CA TRP A 37 6.71 -0.01 6.57
C TRP A 37 6.84 -1.36 7.22
N ALA A 38 5.71 -1.99 7.51
CA ALA A 38 5.70 -3.36 8.00
C ALA A 38 4.55 -4.11 7.32
N GLU A 39 4.71 -5.41 7.11
CA GLU A 39 3.68 -6.24 6.50
C GLU A 39 3.54 -7.54 7.25
N PHE A 40 2.28 -8.00 7.34
CA PHE A 40 1.93 -9.31 7.88
C PHE A 40 1.29 -10.13 6.76
N GLU A 41 1.61 -11.42 6.74
CA GLU A 41 0.99 -12.35 5.81
C GLU A 41 -0.12 -13.11 6.54
N LEU A 42 -1.35 -12.96 6.05
CA LEU A 42 -2.53 -13.51 6.72
C LEU A 42 -3.32 -14.37 5.73
N GLY A 43 -2.90 -15.63 5.60
CA GLY A 43 -3.67 -16.57 4.80
C GLY A 43 -3.82 -16.18 3.32
N GLY A 44 -2.75 -15.66 2.74
CA GLY A 44 -2.78 -15.24 1.35
C GLY A 44 -3.08 -13.76 1.17
N GLN A 45 -3.44 -13.05 2.23
CA GLN A 45 -3.71 -11.62 2.19
C GLN A 45 -2.65 -10.87 2.98
N ARG A 46 -2.10 -9.81 2.40
CA ARG A 46 -1.12 -8.97 3.09
C ARG A 46 -1.81 -7.82 3.79
N LEU A 47 -1.40 -7.58 5.01
CA LEU A 47 -1.80 -6.42 5.79
C LEU A 47 -0.56 -5.58 6.05
N ALA A 48 -0.60 -4.33 5.62
CA ALA A 48 0.54 -3.42 5.78
C ALA A 48 0.25 -2.36 6.81
N LEU A 49 1.30 -1.92 7.49
CA LEU A 49 1.26 -0.77 8.37
C LEU A 49 2.22 0.24 7.78
N GLN A 50 1.71 1.43 7.48
CA GLN A 50 2.48 2.48 6.81
C GLN A 50 2.63 3.65 7.77
N LYS A 51 3.89 3.99 8.08
CA LYS A 51 4.16 5.11 8.97
C LYS A 51 3.77 6.42 8.32
N THR A 52 3.07 7.26 9.06
CA THR A 52 2.72 8.60 8.62
C THR A 52 3.03 9.58 9.74
N SER A 53 3.49 10.77 9.37
CA SER A 53 3.79 11.81 10.35
C SER A 53 2.54 12.55 10.79
N VAL A 54 1.47 12.47 10.01
CA VAL A 54 0.24 13.19 10.29
C VAL A 54 -0.89 12.19 10.35
N PRO A 55 -1.64 12.12 11.47
CA PRO A 55 -2.82 11.27 11.51
C PRO A 55 -3.78 11.70 10.41
N SER A 56 -4.11 10.77 9.53
CA SER A 56 -5.06 11.07 8.47
C SER A 56 -6.48 11.05 9.03
N SER A 57 -7.30 11.92 8.51
CA SER A 57 -8.69 11.96 8.91
C SER A 57 -9.53 11.97 7.64
N PRO A 58 -10.47 11.05 7.54
CA PRO A 58 -10.73 9.98 8.48
C PRO A 58 -9.66 8.89 8.41
N ALA A 59 -9.32 8.33 9.54
CA ALA A 59 -8.41 7.20 9.58
C ALA A 59 -9.12 5.99 9.01
N GLY A 60 -8.45 5.27 8.14
CA GLY A 60 -9.04 4.07 7.57
C GLY A 60 -8.04 3.34 6.71
N ALA A 61 -8.36 2.09 6.43
CA ALA A 61 -7.52 1.27 5.57
C ALA A 61 -7.64 1.70 4.12
N THR A 62 -6.57 1.54 3.38
CA THR A 62 -6.57 1.71 1.93
C THR A 62 -6.32 0.36 1.29
N VAL A 63 -7.17 0.00 0.33
CA VAL A 63 -6.98 -1.21 -0.46
C VAL A 63 -6.11 -0.87 -1.66
N TYR A 64 -5.02 -1.60 -1.83
CA TYR A 64 -4.12 -1.41 -2.96
C TYR A 64 -4.28 -2.57 -3.94
N PHE A 65 -4.53 -2.22 -5.19
CA PHE A 65 -4.66 -3.19 -6.28
C PHE A 65 -3.33 -3.31 -7.01
N LEU A 66 -3.00 -4.51 -7.40
CA LEU A 66 -1.79 -4.76 -8.17
C LEU A 66 -1.93 -4.13 -9.55
N ALA A 67 -0.95 -3.35 -9.94
CA ALA A 67 -0.96 -2.63 -11.23
C ALA A 67 0.46 -2.56 -11.78
N GLN A 68 0.69 -3.21 -12.91
CA GLN A 68 2.01 -3.29 -13.51
C GLN A 68 1.87 -3.31 -15.03
N PRO A 69 2.34 -2.27 -15.73
CA PRO A 69 3.00 -1.06 -15.22
C PRO A 69 2.00 -0.05 -14.64
N ILE A 70 2.38 0.55 -13.54
CA ILE A 70 1.47 1.46 -12.83
C ILE A 70 1.17 2.71 -13.68
N GLU A 71 2.15 3.17 -14.47
CA GLU A 71 1.95 4.35 -15.31
C GLU A 71 0.81 4.15 -16.31
N GLY A 72 0.70 2.95 -16.87
CA GLY A 72 -0.37 2.64 -17.81
C GLY A 72 -1.74 2.65 -17.16
N PHE A 73 -1.82 2.17 -15.92
CA PHE A 73 -3.09 2.18 -15.20
C PHE A 73 -3.49 3.59 -14.79
N VAL A 74 -2.52 4.41 -14.38
CA VAL A 74 -2.80 5.82 -14.05
C VAL A 74 -3.31 6.54 -15.29
N LEU A 75 -2.69 6.31 -16.44
CA LEU A 75 -3.15 6.93 -17.68
C LEU A 75 -4.58 6.52 -18.01
N ARG A 76 -4.90 5.25 -17.85
CA ARG A 76 -6.25 4.75 -18.10
C ARG A 76 -7.27 5.41 -17.17
N LEU A 77 -6.90 5.57 -15.90
CA LEU A 77 -7.78 6.25 -14.95
C LEU A 77 -8.06 7.69 -15.37
N LYS A 78 -7.03 8.37 -15.89
CA LYS A 78 -7.21 9.74 -16.40
C LYS A 78 -8.16 9.76 -17.59
N GLU A 79 -8.04 8.78 -18.47
CA GLU A 79 -8.93 8.68 -19.63
C GLU A 79 -10.37 8.42 -19.24
N MET A 80 -10.58 7.81 -18.06
CA MET A 80 -11.91 7.55 -17.53
C MET A 80 -12.41 8.68 -16.63
N ASP A 81 -11.71 9.80 -16.59
CA ASP A 81 -12.03 10.95 -15.75
C ASP A 81 -12.10 10.61 -14.27
N THR A 82 -11.28 9.66 -13.85
CA THR A 82 -11.20 9.29 -12.43
C THR A 82 -10.34 10.32 -11.69
N ALA A 83 -10.78 10.72 -10.51
CA ALA A 83 -10.03 11.67 -9.69
C ALA A 83 -8.78 11.02 -9.14
N LEU A 84 -7.62 11.57 -9.47
CA LEU A 84 -6.34 11.11 -8.94
C LEU A 84 -5.95 11.92 -7.72
N VAL A 85 -5.24 11.29 -6.79
CA VAL A 85 -4.77 11.93 -5.57
C VAL A 85 -3.25 11.96 -5.62
N GLY A 86 -2.68 13.12 -5.92
CA GLY A 86 -1.23 13.27 -6.00
C GLY A 86 -0.63 12.59 -7.22
N ASN A 87 0.67 12.39 -7.16
CA ASN A 87 1.45 11.79 -8.24
C ASN A 87 1.85 10.37 -7.87
N ILE A 88 2.40 9.64 -8.85
CA ILE A 88 2.98 8.33 -8.58
C ILE A 88 4.14 8.51 -7.59
N GLU A 89 4.11 7.75 -6.50
CA GLU A 89 5.15 7.76 -5.50
C GLU A 89 6.12 6.62 -5.76
N ILE A 90 7.41 6.90 -5.67
CA ILE A 90 8.44 5.89 -5.89
C ILE A 90 9.11 5.58 -4.56
N HIS A 91 9.01 4.32 -4.15
CA HIS A 91 9.57 3.86 -2.89
C HIS A 91 10.50 2.68 -3.14
N SER A 92 11.29 2.32 -2.14
CA SER A 92 12.21 1.18 -2.27
C SER A 92 11.45 -0.13 -2.49
N TYR A 93 10.22 -0.22 -2.01
CA TYR A 93 9.42 -1.44 -2.13
C TYR A 93 8.55 -1.46 -3.39
N GLY A 94 8.52 -0.38 -4.14
CA GLY A 94 7.72 -0.30 -5.35
C GLY A 94 7.12 1.07 -5.55
N LYS A 95 6.12 1.14 -6.41
CA LYS A 95 5.46 2.41 -6.73
C LYS A 95 4.02 2.38 -6.26
N LEU A 96 3.55 3.52 -5.77
CA LEU A 96 2.17 3.69 -5.34
C LEU A 96 1.52 4.83 -6.10
N ALA A 97 0.23 4.70 -6.35
CA ALA A 97 -0.60 5.78 -6.87
C ALA A 97 -1.95 5.68 -6.18
N HIS A 98 -2.66 6.80 -6.10
CA HIS A 98 -3.92 6.87 -5.36
C HIS A 98 -4.99 7.55 -6.20
N PHE A 99 -6.22 7.08 -6.05
CA PHE A 99 -7.35 7.66 -6.74
C PHE A 99 -8.58 7.56 -5.87
N GLN A 100 -9.64 8.26 -6.26
CA GLN A 100 -10.88 8.29 -5.48
C GLN A 100 -12.02 7.72 -6.27
N ASP A 101 -12.92 7.05 -5.56
CA ASP A 101 -14.20 6.67 -6.15
C ASP A 101 -15.16 7.88 -6.11
N PRO A 102 -16.37 7.76 -6.69
CA PRO A 102 -17.30 8.91 -6.71
C PRO A 102 -17.71 9.42 -5.33
N ASP A 103 -17.60 8.61 -4.30
CA ASP A 103 -17.95 8.99 -2.93
C ASP A 103 -16.75 9.47 -2.13
N GLY A 104 -15.59 9.60 -2.77
CA GLY A 104 -14.39 10.12 -2.12
C GLY A 104 -13.56 9.09 -1.38
N ASN A 105 -13.89 7.81 -1.50
CA ASN A 105 -13.06 6.77 -0.90
C ASN A 105 -11.73 6.66 -1.64
N ILE A 106 -10.64 6.53 -0.89
CA ILE A 106 -9.31 6.44 -1.48
C ILE A 106 -8.98 4.99 -1.75
N LEU A 107 -8.54 4.72 -2.98
CA LEU A 107 -8.02 3.42 -3.38
C LEU A 107 -6.61 3.60 -3.89
N GLY A 108 -5.84 2.52 -3.91
CA GLY A 108 -4.45 2.59 -4.33
C GLY A 108 -4.11 1.61 -5.44
N LEU A 109 -3.07 1.95 -6.17
CA LEU A 109 -2.42 1.07 -7.12
C LEU A 109 -1.01 0.80 -6.61
N TYR A 110 -0.53 -0.40 -6.81
CA TYR A 110 0.78 -0.82 -6.35
C TYR A 110 1.50 -1.59 -7.46
N GLU A 111 2.71 -1.17 -7.77
CA GLU A 111 3.61 -1.91 -8.64
C GLU A 111 4.80 -2.34 -7.78
N PRO A 112 5.05 -3.66 -7.63
CA PRO A 112 6.17 -4.13 -6.82
C PRO A 112 7.51 -3.70 -7.40
N ALA A 113 8.50 -3.53 -6.55
CA ALA A 113 9.87 -3.29 -7.00
C ALA A 113 10.35 -4.49 -7.84
N ASP A 114 11.31 -4.21 -8.71
CA ASP A 114 11.85 -5.26 -9.57
C ASP A 114 12.69 -6.22 -8.71
N ASP A 115 12.13 -7.39 -8.42
CA ASP A 115 12.78 -8.39 -7.59
C ASP A 115 14.11 -8.87 -8.18
N ARG A 116 14.21 -8.90 -9.50
CA ARG A 116 15.45 -9.34 -10.14
C ARG A 116 16.60 -8.42 -9.79
N ASN A 117 16.34 -7.12 -9.75
CA ASN A 117 17.37 -6.16 -9.35
C ASN A 117 17.72 -6.33 -7.88
N ASN A 118 16.73 -6.57 -7.05
CA ASN A 118 16.94 -6.74 -5.63
C ASN A 118 17.73 -8.00 -5.33
N LYS A 119 17.48 -9.06 -6.08
CA LYS A 119 18.18 -10.34 -5.87
C LYS A 119 19.63 -10.29 -6.28
N GLN A 120 19.96 -9.40 -7.19
CA GLN A 120 21.34 -9.26 -7.64
C GLN A 120 22.20 -8.51 -6.62
N GLY A 121 21.55 -7.76 -5.79
CA GLY A 121 22.25 -6.99 -4.77
C GLY A 121 22.79 -7.82 -3.66
#